data_eab8dbdf58c5c2d3396ecec12c0c59e4
#
_entry.id   eab8dbdf58c5c2d3396ecec12c0c59e4
#
_cell.length_a   1.000
_cell.length_b   1.000
_cell.length_c   1.000
_cell.angle_alpha   90.00
_cell.angle_beta   90.00
_cell.angle_gamma   90.00
#
_symmetry.space_group_name_H-M   'P 1'
#
loop_
_entity.id
_entity.type
_entity.pdbx_description
1 polymer ?
#
loop_
_entity_poly.entity_id
_entity_poly.type
_entity_poly.pdbx_seq_one_letter_code
_entity_poly.pdbx_strand_id
1 'polypeptide(L)'
;MNLYSNGKLLITGEYLVLNGAKALALPLSCGQSLNYKKTTNNLIKWNSYDLKNNIWYSAIIDKDSLKVIDSSDYTISKRLHEILKSIRNHNPEFLTKNGYEI
;
A
#
# COMPACT_ATOMS: atom_id res chain seq x y z
N MET A 1 14.54 -3.45 -0.28
CA MET A 1 14.11 -3.61 -1.68
C MET A 1 13.28 -2.43 -2.13
N ASN A 2 13.55 -1.92 -3.29
CA ASN A 2 12.82 -0.80 -3.88
C ASN A 2 11.96 -1.28 -5.03
N LEU A 3 10.70 -0.84 -5.04
CA LEU A 3 9.77 -1.03 -6.14
C LEU A 3 9.30 0.34 -6.61
N TYR A 4 9.13 0.50 -7.90
CA TYR A 4 8.64 1.74 -8.49
C TYR A 4 7.55 1.47 -9.51
N SER A 5 6.51 2.28 -9.48
CA SER A 5 5.40 2.19 -10.44
C SER A 5 5.04 3.59 -10.93
N ASN A 6 4.98 3.76 -12.23
CA ASN A 6 4.51 5.00 -12.82
C ASN A 6 3.00 5.16 -12.64
N GLY A 7 2.57 6.39 -12.43
CA GLY A 7 1.16 6.73 -12.47
C GLY A 7 0.60 6.65 -13.89
N LYS A 8 -0.69 6.71 -14.00
CA LYS A 8 -1.40 6.75 -15.28
C LYS A 8 -2.51 7.78 -15.26
N LEU A 9 -2.84 8.31 -16.43
CA LEU A 9 -4.01 9.14 -16.65
C LEU A 9 -4.94 8.43 -17.63
N LEU A 10 -6.16 8.09 -17.20
CA LEU A 10 -7.20 7.58 -18.08
C LEU A 10 -7.88 8.77 -18.75
N ILE A 11 -7.79 8.85 -20.08
CA ILE A 11 -8.43 9.90 -20.86
C ILE A 11 -9.90 9.56 -21.08
N THR A 12 -10.20 8.29 -21.37
CA THR A 12 -11.56 7.78 -21.56
C THR A 12 -11.72 6.40 -20.93
N GLY A 13 -12.94 6.05 -20.56
CA GLY A 13 -13.29 4.69 -20.15
C GLY A 13 -12.94 4.30 -18.73
N GLU A 14 -12.68 5.24 -17.83
CA GLU A 14 -12.18 4.95 -16.48
C GLU A 14 -13.03 3.94 -15.71
N TYR A 15 -14.35 4.05 -15.76
CA TYR A 15 -15.23 3.08 -15.11
C TYR A 15 -15.81 2.06 -16.09
N LEU A 16 -16.03 2.46 -17.32
CA LEU A 16 -16.65 1.62 -18.36
C LEU A 16 -15.73 0.49 -18.80
N VAL A 17 -14.41 0.63 -18.66
CA VAL A 17 -13.45 -0.42 -18.98
C VAL A 17 -13.68 -1.69 -18.17
N LEU A 18 -14.20 -1.57 -16.97
CA LEU A 18 -14.56 -2.71 -16.12
C LEU A 18 -15.71 -3.53 -16.71
N ASN A 19 -16.52 -2.95 -17.60
CA ASN A 19 -17.61 -3.60 -18.31
C ASN A 19 -17.25 -3.96 -19.75
N GLY A 20 -15.94 -4.01 -20.07
CA GLY A 20 -15.46 -4.38 -21.39
C GLY A 20 -15.35 -3.23 -22.40
N ALA A 21 -15.60 -2.00 -22.00
CA ALA A 21 -15.41 -0.84 -22.89
C ALA A 21 -13.91 -0.58 -23.13
N LYS A 22 -13.59 0.01 -24.28
CA LYS A 22 -12.21 0.45 -24.58
C LYS A 22 -11.83 1.66 -23.75
N ALA A 23 -10.60 1.69 -23.27
CA ALA A 23 -10.04 2.81 -22.52
C ALA A 23 -8.77 3.31 -23.17
N LEU A 24 -8.52 4.62 -23.06
CA LEU A 24 -7.25 5.25 -23.46
C LEU A 24 -6.57 5.78 -22.22
N ALA A 25 -5.34 5.30 -21.96
CA ALA A 25 -4.53 5.71 -20.83
C ALA A 25 -3.17 6.21 -21.30
N LEU A 26 -2.64 7.21 -20.59
CA LEU A 26 -1.27 7.69 -20.79
C LEU A 26 -0.43 7.36 -19.55
N PRO A 27 0.79 6.81 -19.70
CA PRO A 27 1.70 6.70 -18.61
C PRO A 27 2.20 8.09 -18.19
N LEU A 28 2.37 8.30 -16.88
CA LEU A 28 2.88 9.54 -16.33
C LEU A 28 4.36 9.39 -15.98
N SER A 29 5.11 10.50 -16.04
CA SER A 29 6.50 10.53 -15.61
C SER A 29 6.65 10.44 -14.08
N CYS A 30 5.65 10.86 -13.33
CA CYS A 30 5.60 10.70 -11.89
C CYS A 30 4.94 9.37 -11.51
N GLY A 31 5.29 8.85 -10.36
CA GLY A 31 4.76 7.57 -9.88
C GLY A 31 4.95 7.42 -8.39
N GLN A 32 4.88 6.20 -7.92
CA GLN A 32 5.08 5.84 -6.52
C GLN A 32 6.21 4.84 -6.38
N SER A 33 7.01 5.02 -5.35
CA SER A 33 8.02 4.05 -4.97
C SER A 33 7.64 3.42 -3.64
N LEU A 34 7.95 2.14 -3.50
CA LEU A 34 7.77 1.38 -2.28
C LEU A 34 9.13 0.83 -1.85
N ASN A 35 9.53 1.17 -0.64
CA ASN A 35 10.69 0.56 0.00
C ASN A 35 10.21 -0.35 1.11
N TYR A 36 10.76 -1.54 1.20
CA TYR A 36 10.53 -2.36 2.37
C TYR A 36 11.80 -3.03 2.85
N LYS A 37 11.85 -3.29 4.14
CA LYS A 37 13.00 -3.83 4.84
C LYS A 37 12.51 -4.83 5.86
N LYS A 38 13.13 -5.99 5.90
CA LYS A 38 12.81 -7.01 6.91
C LYS A 38 13.39 -6.62 8.25
N THR A 39 12.63 -6.83 9.29
CA THR A 39 13.06 -6.61 10.68
C THR A 39 12.88 -7.88 11.50
N THR A 40 13.49 -7.90 12.69
CA THR A 40 13.42 -9.07 13.58
C THR A 40 12.26 -9.04 14.55
N ASN A 41 11.52 -7.93 14.62
CA ASN A 41 10.34 -7.82 15.48
C ASN A 41 9.07 -8.35 14.80
N ASN A 42 7.96 -8.40 15.55
CA ASN A 42 6.67 -8.88 15.06
C ASN A 42 5.76 -7.75 14.59
N LEU A 43 6.32 -6.62 14.18
CA LEU A 43 5.57 -5.43 13.82
C LEU A 43 5.81 -5.07 12.36
N ILE A 44 4.79 -4.48 11.76
CA ILE A 44 4.89 -3.82 10.47
C ILE A 44 4.84 -2.32 10.73
N LYS A 45 5.94 -1.64 10.44
CA LYS A 45 6.02 -0.18 10.55
C LYS A 45 5.80 0.41 9.16
N TRP A 46 4.72 1.15 9.02
CA TRP A 46 4.31 1.72 7.74
C TRP A 46 4.44 3.24 7.77
N ASN A 47 5.16 3.80 6.78
CA ASN A 47 5.29 5.23 6.62
C ASN A 47 4.98 5.62 5.17
N SER A 48 4.17 6.64 4.99
CA SER A 48 3.86 7.19 3.68
C SER A 48 4.37 8.62 3.57
N TYR A 49 5.03 8.92 2.46
CA TYR A 49 5.70 10.20 2.23
C TYR A 49 5.07 10.93 1.05
N ASP A 50 5.02 12.25 1.14
CA ASP A 50 4.63 13.11 0.03
C ASP A 50 5.82 13.42 -0.91
N LEU A 51 5.59 14.24 -1.92
CA LEU A 51 6.63 14.64 -2.88
C LEU A 51 7.80 15.39 -2.24
N LYS A 52 7.60 15.98 -1.07
CA LYS A 52 8.62 16.73 -0.32
C LYS A 52 9.29 15.87 0.75
N ASN A 53 9.06 14.56 0.73
CA ASN A 53 9.54 13.61 1.73
C ASN A 53 9.02 13.87 3.16
N ASN A 54 7.88 14.53 3.29
CA ASN A 54 7.20 14.67 4.57
C ASN A 54 6.30 13.46 4.81
N ILE A 55 6.30 12.94 6.03
CA ILE A 55 5.40 11.84 6.40
C ILE A 55 3.98 12.40 6.51
N TRP A 56 3.08 11.94 5.66
CA TRP A 56 1.66 12.30 5.75
C TRP A 56 0.81 11.23 6.43
N TYR A 57 1.33 10.02 6.57
CA TYR A 57 0.66 8.93 7.27
C TYR A 57 1.70 7.98 7.85
N SER A 58 1.49 7.53 9.07
CA SER A 58 2.30 6.50 9.69
C SER A 58 1.44 5.59 10.55
N ALA A 59 1.81 4.31 10.62
CA ALA A 59 1.13 3.33 11.45
C ALA A 59 2.08 2.24 11.90
N ILE A 60 1.75 1.63 13.03
CA ILE A 60 2.37 0.41 13.53
C ILE A 60 1.29 -0.66 13.58
N ILE A 61 1.55 -1.79 12.92
CA ILE A 61 0.57 -2.85 12.70
C ILE A 61 1.15 -4.15 13.25
N ASP A 62 0.32 -4.93 13.96
CA ASP A 62 0.69 -6.28 14.39
C ASP A 62 0.78 -7.20 13.17
N LYS A 63 1.89 -7.89 13.03
CA LYS A 63 2.13 -8.80 11.91
C LYS A 63 1.13 -9.95 11.87
N ASP A 64 0.79 -10.52 13.01
CA ASP A 64 -0.04 -11.73 13.06
C ASP A 64 -1.51 -11.44 12.84
N SER A 65 -2.05 -10.44 13.52
CA SER A 65 -3.49 -10.10 13.45
C SER A 65 -3.81 -9.01 12.44
N LEU A 66 -2.80 -8.30 11.91
CA LEU A 66 -2.95 -7.11 11.09
C LEU A 66 -3.70 -5.97 11.79
N LYS A 67 -3.83 -6.04 13.12
CA LYS A 67 -4.44 -4.96 13.89
C LYS A 67 -3.52 -3.75 13.95
N VAL A 68 -4.10 -2.58 13.79
CA VAL A 68 -3.37 -1.31 13.95
C VAL A 68 -3.16 -1.05 15.43
N ILE A 69 -1.88 -0.98 15.84
CA ILE A 69 -1.49 -0.70 17.22
C ILE A 69 -1.45 0.81 17.44
N ASP A 70 -0.87 1.54 16.49
CA ASP A 70 -0.77 2.99 16.52
C ASP A 70 -0.93 3.55 15.12
N SER A 71 -1.47 4.75 15.00
CA SER A 71 -1.75 5.36 13.70
C SER A 71 -1.86 6.88 13.82
N SER A 72 -1.36 7.58 12.81
CA SER A 72 -1.57 9.02 12.67
C SER A 72 -2.97 9.37 12.14
N ASP A 73 -3.64 8.45 11.47
CA ASP A 73 -5.00 8.62 10.95
C ASP A 73 -5.71 7.26 10.90
N TYR A 74 -6.68 7.06 11.80
CA TYR A 74 -7.40 5.78 11.90
C TYR A 74 -8.32 5.50 10.73
N THR A 75 -8.80 6.50 10.00
CA THR A 75 -9.60 6.30 8.79
C THR A 75 -8.78 5.65 7.69
N ILE A 76 -7.56 6.13 7.48
CA ILE A 76 -6.62 5.56 6.52
C ILE A 76 -6.17 4.18 6.98
N SER A 77 -5.91 4.01 8.28
CA SER A 77 -5.52 2.72 8.86
C SER A 77 -6.58 1.65 8.66
N LYS A 78 -7.85 2.00 8.76
CA LYS A 78 -8.95 1.07 8.51
C LYS A 78 -8.92 0.54 7.09
N ARG A 79 -8.72 1.40 6.11
CA ARG A 79 -8.60 1.01 4.70
C ARG A 79 -7.36 0.14 4.46
N LEU A 80 -6.23 0.53 5.02
CA LEU A 80 -5.00 -0.24 4.91
C LEU A 80 -5.16 -1.63 5.52
N HIS A 81 -5.78 -1.73 6.69
CA HIS A 81 -6.07 -3.01 7.34
C HIS A 81 -6.94 -3.91 6.45
N GLU A 82 -7.98 -3.37 5.85
CA GLU A 82 -8.87 -4.12 4.96
C GLU A 82 -8.12 -4.63 3.72
N ILE A 83 -7.27 -3.81 3.13
CA ILE A 83 -6.44 -4.19 1.97
C ILE A 83 -5.46 -5.30 2.35
N LEU A 84 -4.72 -5.14 3.43
CA LEU A 84 -3.75 -6.13 3.89
C LEU A 84 -4.41 -7.46 4.25
N LYS A 85 -5.56 -7.40 4.90
CA LYS A 85 -6.35 -8.58 5.25
C LYS A 85 -6.84 -9.31 3.99
N SER A 86 -7.31 -8.58 3.00
CA SER A 86 -7.73 -9.15 1.73
C SER A 86 -6.58 -9.84 1.00
N ILE A 87 -5.40 -9.23 0.96
CA ILE A 87 -4.21 -9.83 0.35
C ILE A 87 -3.83 -11.12 1.09
N ARG A 88 -3.87 -11.13 2.41
CA ARG A 88 -3.55 -12.32 3.21
C ARG A 88 -4.57 -13.44 3.02
N ASN A 89 -5.84 -13.13 2.79
CA ASN A 89 -6.86 -14.12 2.47
C ASN A 89 -6.56 -14.84 1.16
N HIS A 90 -5.96 -14.17 0.18
CA HIS A 90 -5.54 -14.76 -1.10
C HIS A 90 -4.15 -15.39 -1.04
N ASN A 91 -3.29 -14.90 -0.16
CA ASN A 91 -1.95 -15.41 0.07
C ASN A 91 -1.68 -15.50 1.58
N PRO A 92 -1.97 -16.65 2.23
CA PRO A 92 -1.83 -16.78 3.69
C PRO A 92 -0.42 -16.57 4.23
N GLU A 93 0.60 -16.66 3.40
CA GLU A 93 1.99 -16.40 3.79
C GLU A 93 2.41 -14.93 3.69
N PHE A 94 1.52 -14.06 3.20
CA PHE A 94 1.82 -12.65 3.01
C PHE A 94 2.16 -11.96 4.34
N LEU A 95 3.35 -11.39 4.44
CA LEU A 95 3.89 -10.68 5.60
C LEU A 95 3.88 -11.50 6.91
N THR A 96 4.00 -12.82 6.85
CA THR A 96 3.92 -13.65 8.06
C THR A 96 5.27 -14.04 8.66
N LYS A 97 6.34 -14.04 7.87
CA LYS A 97 7.62 -14.61 8.29
C LYS A 97 8.49 -13.65 9.12
N ASN A 98 8.42 -12.37 8.87
CA ASN A 98 9.27 -11.36 9.50
C ASN A 98 8.45 -10.11 9.85
N GLY A 99 9.00 -9.24 10.70
CA GLY A 99 8.55 -7.87 10.76
C GLY A 99 9.01 -7.10 9.52
N TYR A 100 8.41 -5.97 9.24
CA TYR A 100 8.75 -5.13 8.10
C TYR A 100 8.71 -3.67 8.46
N GLU A 101 9.59 -2.92 7.84
CA GLU A 101 9.54 -1.47 7.78
C GLU A 101 9.27 -1.08 6.32
N ILE A 102 8.16 -0.41 6.11
CA ILE A 102 7.67 -0.06 4.77
C ILE A 102 7.60 1.45 4.61
#